data_d29a86f241840c1820fed9ae5e2a9980
#
_entry.id   d29a86f241840c1820fed9ae5e2a9980
#
_cell.length_a   1.000
_cell.length_b   1.000
_cell.length_c   1.000
_cell.angle_alpha   90.00
_cell.angle_beta   90.00
_cell.angle_gamma   90.00
#
_symmetry.space_group_name_H-M   'P 1'
#
loop_
_entity.id
_entity.type
_entity.pdbx_description
1 polymer ?
#
loop_
_entity_poly.entity_id
_entity_poly.type
_entity_poly.pdbx_seq_one_letter_code
_entity_poly.pdbx_strand_id
1 'polypeptide(L)'
;MKDVDKDLNKQMSKNIKQAMLIVRDRAQSYLPLQNEVLSGWGKGTASIETIKDPNRLFPPYDYALAKSKVAYSAGQNKANDKGFKAAFYVFNNSRSGAIFETAGRIGRPRGNRSLNPNAPVQFNAAAEMLSSMKGQGKQRGRVIYRAWDETKDVIIPRVVNAIDTVAKKFIKDTEIRKAA
;
A
#
# COMPACT_ATOMS: atom_id res chain seq x y z
N MET A 1 32.21 -15.84 7.37
CA MET A 1 30.83 -16.22 7.09
C MET A 1 29.85 -15.04 7.26
N LYS A 2 29.88 -14.29 8.37
CA LYS A 2 28.89 -13.22 8.65
C LYS A 2 28.93 -12.02 7.67
N ASP A 3 30.04 -11.72 7.02
CA ASP A 3 30.16 -10.50 6.22
C ASP A 3 29.64 -10.65 4.78
N VAL A 4 29.84 -11.81 4.16
CA VAL A 4 29.27 -12.13 2.84
C VAL A 4 27.74 -12.16 2.89
N ASP A 5 27.18 -12.72 3.96
CA ASP A 5 25.74 -12.77 4.16
C ASP A 5 25.13 -11.36 4.34
N LYS A 6 25.83 -10.44 4.95
CA LYS A 6 25.37 -9.06 5.14
C LYS A 6 25.30 -8.29 3.83
N ASP A 7 26.30 -8.41 2.97
CA ASP A 7 26.32 -7.71 1.68
C ASP A 7 25.30 -8.25 0.70
N LEU A 8 25.09 -9.58 0.68
CA LEU A 8 24.08 -10.22 -0.14
C LEU A 8 22.66 -9.80 0.31
N ASN A 9 22.40 -9.80 1.62
CA ASN A 9 21.13 -9.35 2.17
C ASN A 9 20.88 -7.86 1.89
N LYS A 10 21.92 -7.02 1.97
CA LYS A 10 21.83 -5.60 1.64
C LYS A 10 21.50 -5.37 0.17
N GLN A 11 22.14 -6.11 -0.73
CA GLN A 11 21.86 -6.03 -2.18
C GLN A 11 20.46 -6.49 -2.52
N MET A 12 20.02 -7.63 -1.98
CA MET A 12 18.66 -8.12 -2.13
C MET A 12 17.63 -7.10 -1.64
N SER A 13 17.81 -6.59 -0.42
CA SER A 13 16.92 -5.59 0.17
C SER A 13 16.86 -4.32 -0.65
N LYS A 14 17.99 -3.88 -1.23
CA LYS A 14 18.04 -2.71 -2.13
C LYS A 14 17.20 -2.94 -3.39
N ASN A 15 17.32 -4.10 -4.03
CA ASN A 15 16.59 -4.42 -5.25
C ASN A 15 15.08 -4.57 -4.98
N ILE A 16 14.71 -5.24 -3.90
CA ILE A 16 13.29 -5.35 -3.48
C ILE A 16 12.73 -3.97 -3.15
N LYS A 17 13.49 -3.12 -2.46
CA LYS A 17 13.09 -1.74 -2.20
C LYS A 17 12.77 -1.00 -3.49
N GLN A 18 13.61 -1.08 -4.50
CA GLN A 18 13.37 -0.41 -5.78
C GLN A 18 12.07 -0.90 -6.45
N ALA A 19 11.79 -2.20 -6.38
CA ALA A 19 10.54 -2.76 -6.86
C ALA A 19 9.32 -2.21 -6.08
N MET A 20 9.40 -2.16 -4.74
CA MET A 20 8.32 -1.63 -3.90
C MET A 20 8.09 -0.13 -4.10
N LEU A 21 9.14 0.64 -4.42
CA LEU A 21 9.00 2.06 -4.72
C LEU A 21 8.16 2.31 -5.98
N ILE A 22 8.21 1.44 -6.97
CA ILE A 22 7.35 1.53 -8.16
C ILE A 22 5.87 1.43 -7.76
N VAL A 23 5.53 0.47 -6.89
CA VAL A 23 4.15 0.32 -6.38
C VAL A 23 3.73 1.56 -5.59
N ARG A 24 4.61 2.05 -4.70
CA ARG A 24 4.34 3.24 -3.88
C ARG A 24 4.08 4.47 -4.76
N ASP A 25 4.94 4.74 -5.72
CA ASP A 25 4.85 5.93 -6.57
C ASP A 25 3.61 5.85 -7.46
N ARG A 26 3.30 4.67 -7.98
CA ARG A 26 2.07 4.42 -8.72
C ARG A 26 0.83 4.59 -7.83
N ALA A 27 0.86 4.09 -6.60
CA ALA A 27 -0.22 4.28 -5.64
C ALA A 27 -0.43 5.76 -5.30
N GLN A 28 0.65 6.52 -5.09
CA GLN A 28 0.57 7.95 -4.84
C GLN A 28 -0.07 8.72 -6.00
N SER A 29 0.11 8.27 -7.25
CA SER A 29 -0.48 8.91 -8.43
C SER A 29 -2.00 8.71 -8.55
N TYR A 30 -2.58 7.78 -7.80
CA TYR A 30 -4.03 7.53 -7.79
C TYR A 30 -4.78 8.31 -6.70
N LEU A 31 -4.07 9.02 -5.85
CA LEU A 31 -4.71 9.87 -4.87
C LEU A 31 -5.25 11.13 -5.55
N PRO A 32 -6.53 11.46 -5.36
CA PRO A 32 -7.10 12.68 -5.92
C PRO A 32 -6.44 13.92 -5.33
N LEU A 33 -6.28 14.97 -6.11
CA LEU A 33 -5.82 16.25 -5.61
C LEU A 33 -6.85 16.87 -4.65
N GLN A 34 -6.43 17.84 -3.86
CA GLN A 34 -7.28 18.47 -2.85
C GLN A 34 -8.57 19.10 -3.41
N ASN A 35 -8.51 19.59 -4.64
CA ASN A 35 -9.64 20.21 -5.36
C ASN A 35 -10.49 19.21 -6.16
N GLU A 36 -10.03 17.99 -6.32
CA GLU A 36 -10.71 16.92 -7.08
C GLU A 36 -11.60 16.05 -6.21
N VAL A 37 -11.38 16.07 -4.88
CA VAL A 37 -12.17 15.23 -3.99
C VAL A 37 -13.63 15.65 -3.96
N LEU A 38 -14.47 14.67 -3.63
CA LEU A 38 -15.90 14.80 -3.49
C LEU A 38 -16.30 16.07 -2.74
N SER A 39 -17.36 16.71 -3.22
CA SER A 39 -17.83 18.00 -2.70
C SER A 39 -17.94 17.97 -1.18
N GLY A 40 -17.24 18.87 -0.54
CA GLY A 40 -17.22 19.02 0.91
C GLY A 40 -16.18 18.17 1.64
N TRP A 41 -15.64 17.09 1.08
CA TRP A 41 -14.69 16.24 1.81
C TRP A 41 -13.33 16.90 2.04
N GLY A 42 -12.86 17.69 1.08
CA GLY A 42 -11.59 18.42 1.21
C GLY A 42 -11.69 19.74 1.94
N LYS A 43 -12.90 20.28 2.14
CA LYS A 43 -13.10 21.62 2.73
C LYS A 43 -13.36 21.62 4.24
N GLY A 44 -13.34 20.46 4.89
CA GLY A 44 -13.58 20.40 6.32
C GLY A 44 -14.96 20.97 6.72
N THR A 45 -16.00 20.69 5.92
CA THR A 45 -17.39 21.14 6.20
C THR A 45 -18.00 20.50 7.42
N ALA A 46 -17.41 19.47 7.99
CA ALA A 46 -17.53 19.27 9.41
C ALA A 46 -16.62 20.32 10.06
N SER A 47 -17.17 21.46 10.45
CA SER A 47 -16.45 22.44 11.25
C SER A 47 -15.75 21.68 12.36
N ILE A 48 -14.46 21.96 12.55
CA ILE A 48 -13.64 21.35 13.61
C ILE A 48 -14.35 21.47 14.97
N GLU A 49 -15.20 22.45 15.15
CA GLU A 49 -16.02 22.68 16.32
C GLU A 49 -17.12 21.63 16.59
N THR A 50 -17.60 20.94 15.57
CA THR A 50 -18.56 19.82 15.74
C THR A 50 -17.88 18.49 16.00
N ILE A 51 -16.55 18.44 15.95
CA ILE A 51 -15.77 17.22 16.20
C ILE A 51 -15.49 17.08 17.71
N LYS A 52 -16.51 16.87 18.50
CA LYS A 52 -16.34 16.48 19.92
C LYS A 52 -15.73 15.09 20.12
N ASP A 53 -15.76 14.24 19.08
CA ASP A 53 -15.20 12.89 19.12
C ASP A 53 -14.44 12.59 17.81
N PRO A 54 -13.10 12.69 17.82
CA PRO A 54 -12.25 12.42 16.66
C PRO A 54 -12.36 10.97 16.16
N ASN A 55 -12.97 10.06 16.92
CA ASN A 55 -13.17 8.67 16.53
C ASN A 55 -14.48 8.46 15.76
N ARG A 56 -15.40 9.41 15.77
CA ARG A 56 -16.73 9.30 15.13
C ARG A 56 -16.85 9.95 13.79
N LEU A 57 -15.88 10.73 13.36
CA LEU A 57 -16.02 11.59 12.20
C LEU A 57 -15.31 11.05 10.97
N PHE A 58 -15.97 11.29 9.85
CA PHE A 58 -15.40 11.12 8.54
C PHE A 58 -14.25 12.13 8.41
N PRO A 59 -12.98 11.70 8.44
CA PRO A 59 -11.87 12.64 8.48
C PRO A 59 -11.84 13.45 7.19
N PRO A 60 -11.57 14.76 7.25
CA PRO A 60 -11.39 15.57 6.07
C PRO A 60 -10.26 15.00 5.22
N TYR A 61 -10.40 15.12 3.91
CA TYR A 61 -9.36 14.70 3.01
C TYR A 61 -8.24 15.75 2.98
N ASP A 62 -7.03 15.30 3.20
CA ASP A 62 -5.80 16.07 3.05
C ASP A 62 -4.90 15.32 2.06
N TYR A 63 -4.71 15.88 0.87
CA TYR A 63 -3.91 15.27 -0.18
C TYR A 63 -2.45 15.10 0.23
N ALA A 64 -1.85 16.14 0.83
CA ALA A 64 -0.44 16.11 1.21
C ALA A 64 -0.19 15.03 2.28
N LEU A 65 -1.09 14.96 3.28
CA LEU A 65 -1.05 13.93 4.30
C LEU A 65 -1.29 12.54 3.69
N ALA A 66 -2.33 12.37 2.88
CA ALA A 66 -2.65 11.09 2.24
C ALA A 66 -1.48 10.58 1.41
N LYS A 67 -0.85 11.45 0.62
CA LYS A 67 0.30 11.11 -0.22
C LYS A 67 1.53 10.76 0.62
N SER A 68 1.86 11.54 1.63
CA SER A 68 3.02 11.29 2.50
C SER A 68 2.89 9.99 3.30
N LYS A 69 1.65 9.55 3.59
CA LYS A 69 1.37 8.32 4.34
C LYS A 69 1.26 7.06 3.46
N VAL A 70 1.29 7.20 2.14
CA VAL A 70 1.57 6.08 1.24
C VAL A 70 3.07 5.85 1.25
N ALA A 71 3.51 4.86 1.96
CA ALA A 71 4.91 4.57 2.19
C ALA A 71 5.22 3.09 1.99
N TYR A 72 6.49 2.79 1.91
CA TYR A 72 7.01 1.43 1.86
C TYR A 72 7.70 1.12 3.20
N SER A 73 7.64 -0.12 3.62
CA SER A 73 8.41 -0.62 4.75
C SER A 73 9.13 -1.92 4.40
N ALA A 74 10.37 -2.02 4.87
CA ALA A 74 11.15 -3.24 4.95
C ALA A 74 11.25 -3.61 6.44
N GLY A 75 10.16 -4.08 7.03
CA GLY A 75 10.13 -4.45 8.44
C GLY A 75 10.77 -5.81 8.67
N GLN A 76 11.56 -5.92 9.75
CA GLN A 76 11.81 -7.21 10.36
C GLN A 76 10.57 -7.56 11.18
N ASN A 77 9.68 -8.32 10.60
CA ASN A 77 8.57 -8.86 11.35
C ASN A 77 9.05 -10.07 12.17
N LYS A 78 8.38 -10.32 13.29
CA LYS A 78 8.52 -11.60 14.01
C LYS A 78 8.31 -12.74 13.02
N ALA A 79 9.06 -13.82 13.18
CA ALA A 79 8.84 -15.01 12.37
C ALA A 79 7.35 -15.38 12.44
N ASN A 80 6.72 -15.59 11.27
CA ASN A 80 5.40 -16.20 11.25
C ASN A 80 5.51 -17.70 11.54
N ASP A 81 4.36 -18.39 11.67
CA ASP A 81 4.29 -19.82 11.93
C ASP A 81 5.04 -20.69 10.90
N LYS A 82 5.38 -20.11 9.74
CA LYS A 82 6.18 -20.73 8.67
C LYS A 82 7.65 -20.33 8.70
N GLY A 83 8.10 -19.61 9.73
CA GLY A 83 9.50 -19.21 9.92
C GLY A 83 9.98 -18.00 9.11
N PHE A 84 9.12 -17.30 8.35
CA PHE A 84 9.52 -16.12 7.60
C PHE A 84 9.64 -14.89 8.51
N LYS A 85 10.78 -14.19 8.44
CA LYS A 85 11.10 -13.01 9.26
C LYS A 85 11.08 -11.68 8.49
N ALA A 86 11.12 -11.70 7.16
CA ALA A 86 11.17 -10.50 6.36
C ALA A 86 9.83 -10.23 5.69
N ALA A 87 9.34 -9.02 5.81
CA ALA A 87 8.18 -8.56 5.07
C ALA A 87 8.48 -7.19 4.43
N PHE A 88 8.23 -7.12 3.13
CA PHE A 88 8.25 -5.86 2.38
C PHE A 88 6.81 -5.53 2.02
N TYR A 89 6.35 -4.34 2.36
CA TYR A 89 4.99 -3.94 2.10
C TYR A 89 4.86 -2.44 1.80
N VAL A 90 3.87 -2.13 0.97
CA VAL A 90 3.40 -0.76 0.75
C VAL A 90 2.12 -0.57 1.55
N PHE A 91 2.00 0.54 2.23
CA PHE A 91 0.87 0.83 3.11
C PHE A 91 0.47 2.30 3.04
N ASN A 92 -0.74 2.60 3.49
CA ASN A 92 -1.22 3.95 3.69
C ASN A 92 -1.74 4.11 5.13
N ASN A 93 -1.09 4.96 5.90
CA ASN A 93 -1.45 5.26 7.28
C ASN A 93 -2.35 6.50 7.43
N SER A 94 -2.84 7.08 6.34
CA SER A 94 -3.83 8.16 6.42
C SER A 94 -5.23 7.58 6.52
N ARG A 95 -6.06 8.12 7.42
CA ARG A 95 -7.47 7.71 7.57
C ARG A 95 -8.27 8.00 6.28
N SER A 96 -8.12 9.19 5.73
CA SER A 96 -8.80 9.58 4.49
C SER A 96 -8.35 8.76 3.29
N GLY A 97 -7.04 8.48 3.15
CA GLY A 97 -6.52 7.60 2.11
C GLY A 97 -7.04 6.17 2.23
N ALA A 98 -7.16 5.63 3.44
CA ALA A 98 -7.72 4.30 3.67
C ALA A 98 -9.22 4.23 3.32
N ILE A 99 -9.97 5.30 3.61
CA ILE A 99 -11.38 5.42 3.20
C ILE A 99 -11.48 5.45 1.68
N PHE A 100 -10.69 6.29 1.00
CA PHE A 100 -10.69 6.36 -0.46
C PHE A 100 -10.30 5.03 -1.10
N GLU A 101 -9.31 4.34 -0.54
CA GLU A 101 -8.87 3.01 -0.99
C GLU A 101 -9.99 1.97 -0.96
N THR A 102 -10.80 1.96 0.10
CA THR A 102 -11.67 0.81 0.42
C THR A 102 -13.16 1.09 0.37
N ALA A 103 -13.58 2.34 0.26
CA ALA A 103 -15.00 2.70 0.22
C ALA A 103 -15.69 2.04 -0.97
N GLY A 104 -16.86 1.43 -0.72
CA GLY A 104 -17.62 0.70 -1.73
C GLY A 104 -17.08 -0.68 -2.10
N ARG A 105 -16.13 -1.20 -1.35
CA ARG A 105 -15.68 -2.59 -1.50
C ARG A 105 -16.85 -3.54 -1.20
N ILE A 106 -17.24 -4.35 -2.19
CA ILE A 106 -18.31 -5.36 -2.04
C ILE A 106 -17.84 -6.46 -1.08
N GLY A 107 -18.66 -6.85 -0.12
CA GLY A 107 -18.43 -8.01 0.73
C GLY A 107 -18.42 -7.77 2.25
N ARG A 108 -18.78 -6.58 2.74
CA ARG A 108 -19.02 -6.35 4.17
C ARG A 108 -20.33 -5.63 4.44
N PRO A 109 -21.37 -6.34 4.95
CA PRO A 109 -22.65 -5.73 5.31
C PRO A 109 -22.56 -4.73 6.48
N ARG A 110 -21.44 -4.67 7.21
CA ARG A 110 -21.31 -3.90 8.46
C ARG A 110 -20.66 -2.52 8.33
N GLY A 111 -20.18 -2.11 7.14
CA GLY A 111 -19.38 -0.89 6.99
C GLY A 111 -20.15 0.37 6.59
N ASN A 112 -21.36 0.27 6.11
CA ASN A 112 -22.09 1.36 5.46
C ASN A 112 -23.30 1.85 6.26
N ARG A 113 -23.10 2.23 7.50
CA ARG A 113 -24.17 2.93 8.24
C ARG A 113 -23.95 4.45 8.23
N SER A 114 -24.00 5.03 7.03
CA SER A 114 -24.36 6.43 6.92
C SER A 114 -25.86 6.56 7.28
N LEU A 115 -26.22 7.57 8.05
CA LEU A 115 -27.63 7.92 8.29
C LEU A 115 -28.32 8.38 6.99
N ASN A 116 -27.55 8.76 5.99
CA ASN A 116 -28.04 9.07 4.65
C ASN A 116 -27.87 7.81 3.76
N PRO A 117 -28.95 7.13 3.36
CA PRO A 117 -28.90 5.91 2.56
C PRO A 117 -28.29 6.13 1.17
N ASN A 118 -28.32 7.36 0.65
CA ASN A 118 -27.78 7.70 -0.67
C ASN A 118 -26.29 8.07 -0.65
N ALA A 119 -25.74 8.47 0.50
CA ALA A 119 -24.36 8.93 0.60
C ALA A 119 -23.33 7.87 0.17
N PRO A 120 -23.45 6.56 0.51
CA PRO A 120 -22.51 5.55 0.05
C PRO A 120 -22.50 5.38 -1.47
N VAL A 121 -23.66 5.45 -2.12
CA VAL A 121 -23.79 5.30 -3.57
C VAL A 121 -23.15 6.50 -4.28
N GLN A 122 -23.47 7.71 -3.85
CA GLN A 122 -22.91 8.94 -4.43
C GLN A 122 -21.41 9.02 -4.23
N PHE A 123 -20.92 8.71 -3.01
CA PHE A 123 -19.49 8.67 -2.72
C PHE A 123 -18.76 7.66 -3.61
N ASN A 124 -19.30 6.44 -3.74
CA ASN A 124 -18.68 5.40 -4.54
C ASN A 124 -18.64 5.75 -6.01
N ALA A 125 -19.73 6.31 -6.56
CA ALA A 125 -19.79 6.73 -7.96
C ALA A 125 -18.74 7.80 -8.26
N ALA A 126 -18.67 8.84 -7.42
CA ALA A 126 -17.71 9.91 -7.61
C ALA A 126 -16.25 9.45 -7.36
N ALA A 127 -16.01 8.58 -6.38
CA ALA A 127 -14.69 8.01 -6.15
C ALA A 127 -14.23 7.10 -7.31
N GLU A 128 -15.17 6.38 -7.94
CA GLU A 128 -14.88 5.53 -9.10
C GLU A 128 -14.51 6.35 -10.34
N MET A 129 -15.09 7.54 -10.51
CA MET A 129 -14.71 8.48 -11.58
C MET A 129 -13.27 8.97 -11.42
N LEU A 130 -12.80 9.16 -10.18
CA LEU A 130 -11.44 9.60 -9.89
C LEU A 130 -10.43 8.46 -10.02
N SER A 131 -10.77 7.29 -9.50
CA SER A 131 -9.90 6.12 -9.56
C SER A 131 -10.70 4.83 -9.42
N SER A 132 -10.74 4.05 -10.48
CA SER A 132 -11.45 2.77 -10.50
C SER A 132 -10.79 1.73 -9.57
N MET A 133 -11.62 0.90 -8.92
CA MET A 133 -11.12 -0.21 -8.12
C MET A 133 -10.55 -1.32 -8.98
N LYS A 134 -9.36 -1.81 -8.62
CA LYS A 134 -8.73 -3.01 -9.18
C LYS A 134 -8.50 -4.06 -8.08
N GLY A 135 -8.22 -5.29 -8.51
CA GLY A 135 -8.03 -6.43 -7.61
C GLY A 135 -9.32 -7.17 -7.29
N GLN A 136 -9.26 -8.15 -6.39
CA GLN A 136 -10.38 -9.04 -6.05
C GLN A 136 -10.61 -9.11 -4.53
N GLY A 137 -11.87 -9.26 -4.13
CA GLY A 137 -12.27 -9.50 -2.75
C GLY A 137 -11.72 -8.46 -1.77
N LYS A 138 -10.99 -8.92 -0.77
CA LYS A 138 -10.35 -8.06 0.25
C LYS A 138 -9.15 -7.27 -0.28
N GLN A 139 -8.58 -7.71 -1.39
CA GLN A 139 -7.44 -7.08 -2.07
C GLN A 139 -7.89 -6.19 -3.23
N ARG A 140 -9.08 -5.66 -3.17
CA ARG A 140 -9.62 -4.71 -4.13
C ARG A 140 -9.57 -3.29 -3.57
N GLY A 141 -9.09 -2.34 -4.37
CA GLY A 141 -9.01 -0.94 -3.97
C GLY A 141 -8.63 0.00 -5.10
N ARG A 142 -8.58 1.29 -4.79
CA ARG A 142 -8.38 2.37 -5.76
C ARG A 142 -6.95 2.88 -5.83
N VAL A 143 -6.16 2.63 -4.81
CA VAL A 143 -4.82 3.21 -4.63
C VAL A 143 -3.76 2.10 -4.64
N ILE A 144 -3.52 1.46 -3.51
CA ILE A 144 -2.45 0.46 -3.38
C ILE A 144 -2.78 -0.82 -4.14
N TYR A 145 -4.01 -1.33 -3.98
CA TYR A 145 -4.40 -2.57 -4.66
C TYR A 145 -4.48 -2.39 -6.18
N ARG A 146 -4.90 -1.21 -6.65
CA ARG A 146 -4.86 -0.87 -8.06
C ARG A 146 -3.42 -0.77 -8.56
N ALA A 147 -2.56 -0.05 -7.84
CA ALA A 147 -1.15 0.07 -8.20
C ALA A 147 -0.46 -1.30 -8.27
N TRP A 148 -0.73 -2.18 -7.32
CA TRP A 148 -0.24 -3.55 -7.33
C TRP A 148 -0.75 -4.32 -8.54
N ASP A 149 -2.06 -4.31 -8.80
CA ASP A 149 -2.67 -5.06 -9.91
C ASP A 149 -2.09 -4.65 -11.26
N GLU A 150 -1.81 -3.36 -11.46
CA GLU A 150 -1.25 -2.83 -12.69
C GLU A 150 0.28 -3.02 -12.82
N THR A 151 1.00 -3.20 -11.73
CA THR A 151 2.47 -3.28 -11.74
C THR A 151 3.05 -4.65 -11.41
N LYS A 152 2.23 -5.59 -10.91
CA LYS A 152 2.66 -6.92 -10.45
C LYS A 152 3.47 -7.69 -11.50
N ASP A 153 3.08 -7.60 -12.77
CA ASP A 153 3.74 -8.34 -13.86
C ASP A 153 5.18 -7.82 -14.14
N VAL A 154 5.46 -6.58 -13.77
CA VAL A 154 6.81 -6.00 -13.83
C VAL A 154 7.57 -6.24 -12.53
N ILE A 155 6.88 -6.21 -11.40
CA ILE A 155 7.49 -6.26 -10.06
C ILE A 155 7.88 -7.67 -9.67
N ILE A 156 7.00 -8.66 -9.90
CA ILE A 156 7.25 -10.05 -9.52
C ILE A 156 8.55 -10.57 -10.16
N PRO A 157 8.78 -10.45 -11.47
CA PRO A 157 10.05 -10.87 -12.07
C PRO A 157 11.27 -10.15 -11.47
N ARG A 158 11.17 -8.87 -11.16
CA ARG A 158 12.28 -8.11 -10.54
C ARG A 158 12.64 -8.63 -9.16
N VAL A 159 11.63 -8.95 -8.36
CA VAL A 159 11.83 -9.52 -7.02
C VAL A 159 12.42 -10.93 -7.12
N VAL A 160 11.88 -11.78 -7.99
CA VAL A 160 12.41 -13.14 -8.23
C VAL A 160 13.86 -13.07 -8.70
N ASN A 161 14.18 -12.25 -9.70
CA ASN A 161 15.54 -12.09 -10.19
C ASN A 161 16.51 -11.56 -9.11
N ALA A 162 16.03 -10.69 -8.22
CA ALA A 162 16.84 -10.22 -7.10
C ALA A 162 17.19 -11.35 -6.13
N ILE A 163 16.23 -12.21 -5.83
CA ILE A 163 16.41 -13.38 -4.96
C ILE A 163 17.34 -14.39 -5.63
N ASP A 164 17.10 -14.74 -6.90
CA ASP A 164 17.90 -15.70 -7.66
C ASP A 164 19.36 -15.25 -7.79
N THR A 165 19.60 -13.97 -8.05
CA THR A 165 20.93 -13.41 -8.14
C THR A 165 21.71 -13.59 -6.83
N VAL A 166 21.05 -13.34 -5.71
CA VAL A 166 21.64 -13.50 -4.37
C VAL A 166 21.87 -14.99 -4.08
N ALA A 167 20.90 -15.85 -4.39
CA ALA A 167 21.00 -17.29 -4.18
C ALA A 167 22.16 -17.90 -4.98
N LYS A 168 22.29 -17.56 -6.27
CA LYS A 168 23.39 -18.00 -7.14
C LYS A 168 24.75 -17.56 -6.61
N LYS A 169 24.87 -16.32 -6.17
CA LYS A 169 26.11 -15.80 -5.60
C LYS A 169 26.45 -16.51 -4.29
N PHE A 170 25.48 -16.76 -3.42
CA PHE A 170 25.67 -17.50 -2.19
C PHE A 170 26.17 -18.93 -2.45
N ILE A 171 25.58 -19.64 -3.42
CA ILE A 171 25.99 -20.99 -3.81
C ILE A 171 27.44 -20.97 -4.30
N LYS A 172 27.78 -20.07 -5.23
CA LYS A 172 29.13 -19.94 -5.78
C LYS A 172 30.17 -19.66 -4.68
N ASP A 173 29.87 -18.74 -3.77
CA ASP A 173 30.79 -18.37 -2.67
C ASP A 173 30.97 -19.53 -1.67
N THR A 174 29.95 -20.38 -1.48
CA THR A 174 30.02 -21.58 -0.64
C THR A 174 30.78 -22.72 -1.32
N GLU A 175 30.67 -22.90 -2.63
CA GLU A 175 31.41 -23.90 -3.39
C GLU A 175 32.92 -23.58 -3.41
N ILE A 176 33.30 -22.34 -3.65
CA ILE A 176 34.70 -21.89 -3.62
C ILE A 176 35.31 -22.16 -2.23
N ARG A 177 34.59 -21.94 -1.15
CA ARG A 177 35.08 -22.20 0.21
C ARG A 177 35.19 -23.66 0.58
N LYS A 178 34.46 -24.56 -0.08
CA LYS A 178 34.60 -26.00 0.10
C LYS A 178 35.79 -26.57 -0.67
N ALA A 179 36.21 -25.87 -1.70
CA ALA A 179 37.34 -26.29 -2.57
C ALA A 179 38.70 -25.73 -2.10
N ALA A 180 38.74 -24.78 -1.17
CA ALA A 180 39.90 -24.19 -0.54
C ALA A 180 40.19 -24.77 0.82
#